data_8fbbc06c922bd8c9c82fcffea892bf60
#
_entry.id   8fbbc06c922bd8c9c82fcffea892bf60
#
_cell.length_a   1.000
_cell.length_b   1.000
_cell.length_c   1.000
_cell.angle_alpha   90.00
_cell.angle_beta   90.00
_cell.angle_gamma   90.00
#
_symmetry.space_group_name_H-M   'P 1'
#
loop_
_entity.id
_entity.type
_entity.pdbx_description
1 polymer ?
#
loop_
_entity_poly.entity_id
_entity_poly.type
_entity_poly.pdbx_seq_one_letter_code
_entity_poly.pdbx_strand_id
1 'polypeptide(L)'
;PLACALSWDNVKAVEMLLRSGADPNFRDSEERTAFAVWLKKKKHGSEKKEECLYLLQCLMQCGWHPESPADKEGNTSLSLACREAGYELGNWAVRYLVENGADVNAINLQGQTPAMNLYGGCFWDGNIPHLAVLPRSYPYGGRYCTEEDADVLEVLLEAGADINAKDKWGNTLLHYIAGSSQRGAKEAVDLVMDFGKPDVNAVNNEGKTALDIATEKNDESLVKFLLKYD
;
A
#
# COMPACT_ATOMS: atom_id res chain seq x y z
N PRO A 1 22.68 6.37 8.78
CA PRO A 1 23.56 6.20 7.61
C PRO A 1 22.97 5.29 6.55
N LEU A 2 22.39 4.09 6.94
CA LEU A 2 21.83 3.12 6.01
C LEU A 2 20.69 3.71 5.17
N ALA A 3 19.73 4.40 5.79
CA ALA A 3 18.64 5.07 5.09
C ALA A 3 19.12 6.12 4.07
N CYS A 4 20.17 6.84 4.40
CA CYS A 4 20.84 7.77 3.46
C CYS A 4 21.45 7.02 2.26
N ALA A 5 22.21 5.96 2.52
CA ALA A 5 22.84 5.18 1.45
C ALA A 5 21.81 4.56 0.50
N LEU A 6 20.70 4.01 1.04
CA LEU A 6 19.57 3.53 0.26
C LEU A 6 18.91 4.64 -0.57
N SER A 7 18.70 5.81 0.03
CA SER A 7 18.05 6.94 -0.66
C SER A 7 18.85 7.49 -1.85
N TRP A 8 20.15 7.20 -1.92
CA TRP A 8 21.02 7.60 -3.02
C TRP A 8 21.41 6.41 -3.93
N ASP A 9 20.79 5.23 -3.75
CA ASP A 9 21.10 3.97 -4.45
C ASP A 9 22.60 3.64 -4.46
N ASN A 10 23.26 4.02 -3.39
CA ASN A 10 24.68 3.73 -3.27
C ASN A 10 24.88 2.29 -2.80
N VAL A 11 24.76 1.36 -3.75
CA VAL A 11 24.89 -0.08 -3.52
C VAL A 11 26.12 -0.43 -2.69
N LYS A 12 27.29 0.15 -3.06
CA LYS A 12 28.55 -0.07 -2.33
C LYS A 12 28.48 0.40 -0.89
N ALA A 13 27.92 1.59 -0.64
CA ALA A 13 27.79 2.11 0.72
C ALA A 13 26.79 1.27 1.55
N VAL A 14 25.69 0.81 0.96
CA VAL A 14 24.72 -0.09 1.63
C VAL A 14 25.41 -1.39 2.02
N GLU A 15 26.10 -2.06 1.09
CA GLU A 15 26.84 -3.29 1.39
C GLU A 15 27.89 -3.09 2.49
N MET A 16 28.69 -2.04 2.41
CA MET A 16 29.70 -1.74 3.43
C MET A 16 29.07 -1.53 4.80
N LEU A 17 27.99 -0.77 4.87
CA LEU A 17 27.30 -0.50 6.12
C LEU A 17 26.72 -1.79 6.72
N LEU A 18 26.03 -2.61 5.92
CA LEU A 18 25.44 -3.87 6.38
C LEU A 18 26.54 -4.86 6.82
N ARG A 19 27.62 -5.02 6.06
CA ARG A 19 28.77 -5.84 6.43
C ARG A 19 29.50 -5.35 7.69
N SER A 20 29.42 -4.04 7.97
CA SER A 20 29.98 -3.42 9.18
C SER A 20 29.04 -3.50 10.38
N GLY A 21 27.90 -4.23 10.27
CA GLY A 21 26.97 -4.45 11.35
C GLY A 21 25.91 -3.35 11.51
N ALA A 22 25.65 -2.56 10.47
CA ALA A 22 24.51 -1.64 10.51
C ALA A 22 23.21 -2.46 10.60
N ASP A 23 22.37 -2.14 11.59
CA ASP A 23 21.08 -2.79 11.78
C ASP A 23 20.07 -2.33 10.72
N PRO A 24 19.59 -3.23 9.83
CA PRO A 24 18.59 -2.89 8.83
C PRO A 24 17.21 -2.58 9.43
N ASN A 25 16.97 -2.98 10.69
CA ASN A 25 15.71 -2.76 11.41
C ASN A 25 15.74 -1.51 12.29
N PHE A 26 16.88 -0.79 12.33
CA PHE A 26 17.00 0.44 13.11
C PHE A 26 15.94 1.47 12.69
N ARG A 27 15.30 2.09 13.68
CA ARG A 27 14.31 3.14 13.47
C ARG A 27 14.89 4.52 13.76
N ASP A 28 14.50 5.49 12.95
CA ASP A 28 14.85 6.89 13.15
C ASP A 28 13.98 7.55 14.26
N SER A 29 14.19 8.85 14.49
CA SER A 29 13.41 9.62 15.47
C SER A 29 11.91 9.75 15.13
N GLU A 30 11.51 9.43 13.91
CA GLU A 30 10.12 9.37 13.45
C GLU A 30 9.58 7.92 13.43
N GLU A 31 10.29 7.01 14.08
CA GLU A 31 9.98 5.57 14.15
C GLU A 31 9.94 4.85 12.79
N ARG A 32 10.65 5.38 11.79
CA ARG A 32 10.71 4.81 10.44
C ARG A 32 11.93 3.92 10.28
N THR A 33 11.77 2.78 9.64
CA THR A 33 12.88 1.95 9.20
C THR A 33 13.63 2.57 8.01
N ALA A 34 14.84 2.11 7.73
CA ALA A 34 15.61 2.55 6.57
C ALA A 34 14.85 2.28 5.26
N PHE A 35 14.12 1.16 5.16
CA PHE A 35 13.25 0.83 4.04
C PHE A 35 12.10 1.84 3.85
N ALA A 36 11.42 2.23 4.94
CA ALA A 36 10.34 3.22 4.88
C ALA A 36 10.84 4.60 4.40
N VAL A 37 12.04 5.01 4.83
CA VAL A 37 12.67 6.25 4.35
C VAL A 37 13.04 6.15 2.88
N TRP A 38 13.55 5.00 2.45
CA TRP A 38 13.94 4.75 1.05
C TRP A 38 12.72 4.83 0.12
N LEU A 39 11.65 4.09 0.39
CA LEU A 39 10.40 4.14 -0.37
C LEU A 39 9.87 5.58 -0.54
N LYS A 40 9.83 6.35 0.55
CA LYS A 40 9.29 7.71 0.53
C LYS A 40 10.11 8.69 -0.33
N LYS A 41 11.42 8.49 -0.43
CA LYS A 41 12.30 9.37 -1.21
C LYS A 41 12.29 9.11 -2.71
N LYS A 42 11.86 7.93 -3.13
CA LYS A 42 12.00 7.43 -4.50
C LYS A 42 10.79 7.69 -5.40
N LYS A 43 10.09 8.80 -5.18
CA LYS A 43 8.94 9.20 -6.01
C LYS A 43 9.28 9.75 -7.39
N HIS A 44 10.56 10.06 -7.69
CA HIS A 44 10.95 10.79 -8.90
C HIS A 44 12.34 10.38 -9.42
N GLY A 45 12.55 9.13 -9.79
CA GLY A 45 13.84 8.71 -10.33
C GLY A 45 13.72 7.62 -11.39
N SER A 46 14.62 7.61 -12.37
CA SER A 46 14.81 6.45 -13.24
C SER A 46 15.56 5.39 -12.44
N GLU A 47 14.83 4.48 -11.84
CA GLU A 47 15.39 3.43 -11.01
C GLU A 47 15.78 2.25 -11.89
N LYS A 48 16.91 1.63 -11.56
CA LYS A 48 17.29 0.36 -12.16
C LYS A 48 16.72 -0.76 -11.30
N LYS A 49 15.73 -1.46 -11.83
CA LYS A 49 15.05 -2.58 -11.18
C LYS A 49 16.03 -3.55 -10.52
N GLU A 50 17.07 -3.93 -11.25
CA GLU A 50 18.08 -4.89 -10.78
C GLU A 50 18.82 -4.40 -9.54
N GLU A 51 19.15 -3.10 -9.49
CA GLU A 51 19.84 -2.51 -8.33
C GLU A 51 18.91 -2.46 -7.12
N CYS A 52 17.64 -2.09 -7.31
CA CYS A 52 16.64 -2.07 -6.24
C CYS A 52 16.37 -3.46 -5.66
N LEU A 53 16.16 -4.46 -6.52
CA LEU A 53 15.97 -5.84 -6.10
C LEU A 53 17.20 -6.40 -5.37
N TYR A 54 18.39 -6.08 -5.86
CA TYR A 54 19.63 -6.45 -5.19
C TYR A 54 19.75 -5.82 -3.79
N LEU A 55 19.36 -4.55 -3.63
CA LEU A 55 19.36 -3.89 -2.32
C LEU A 55 18.36 -4.53 -1.35
N LEU A 56 17.16 -4.89 -1.82
CA LEU A 56 16.18 -5.64 -1.02
C LEU A 56 16.75 -6.98 -0.57
N GLN A 57 17.40 -7.70 -1.48
CA GLN A 57 18.07 -8.97 -1.17
C GLN A 57 19.18 -8.80 -0.12
N CYS A 58 20.00 -7.75 -0.24
CA CYS A 58 21.05 -7.46 0.76
C CYS A 58 20.45 -7.20 2.15
N LEU A 59 19.34 -6.45 2.23
CA LEU A 59 18.64 -6.20 3.49
C LEU A 59 18.15 -7.52 4.11
N MET A 60 17.50 -8.39 3.32
CA MET A 60 17.01 -9.70 3.79
C MET A 60 18.13 -10.58 4.30
N GLN A 61 19.26 -10.68 3.57
CA GLN A 61 20.42 -11.45 3.97
C GLN A 61 21.09 -10.95 5.25
N CYS A 62 20.93 -9.67 5.56
CA CYS A 62 21.47 -9.05 6.77
C CYS A 62 20.48 -8.99 7.94
N GLY A 63 19.39 -9.75 7.89
CA GLY A 63 18.43 -9.88 9.00
C GLY A 63 17.39 -8.76 9.04
N TRP A 64 17.03 -8.17 7.92
CA TRP A 64 15.86 -7.32 7.86
C TRP A 64 14.58 -8.13 8.12
N HIS A 65 13.71 -7.58 8.95
CA HIS A 65 12.43 -8.16 9.32
C HIS A 65 11.27 -7.36 8.70
N PRO A 66 10.84 -7.66 7.46
CA PRO A 66 9.83 -6.89 6.76
C PRO A 66 8.45 -6.93 7.43
N GLU A 67 8.18 -7.96 8.25
CA GLU A 67 6.95 -8.11 9.01
C GLU A 67 6.89 -7.23 10.27
N SER A 68 8.02 -6.74 10.73
CA SER A 68 8.03 -5.79 11.85
C SER A 68 7.44 -4.45 11.40
N PRO A 69 6.70 -3.75 12.31
CA PRO A 69 6.19 -2.42 11.98
C PRO A 69 7.30 -1.53 11.43
N ALA A 70 7.09 -0.90 10.28
CA ALA A 70 8.09 -0.09 9.58
C ALA A 70 7.93 1.42 9.81
N ASP A 71 6.80 1.83 10.41
CA ASP A 71 6.49 3.21 10.82
C ASP A 71 5.67 3.25 12.12
N LYS A 72 5.37 4.45 12.59
CA LYS A 72 4.58 4.69 13.81
C LYS A 72 3.10 4.31 13.68
N GLU A 73 2.59 4.17 12.47
CA GLU A 73 1.23 3.71 12.18
C GLU A 73 1.12 2.16 12.26
N GLY A 74 2.24 1.47 12.47
CA GLY A 74 2.28 0.01 12.57
C GLY A 74 2.22 -0.69 11.20
N ASN A 75 2.47 0.04 10.11
CA ASN A 75 2.52 -0.56 8.78
C ASN A 75 3.71 -1.50 8.66
N THR A 76 3.50 -2.69 8.09
CA THR A 76 4.58 -3.56 7.64
C THR A 76 5.27 -2.99 6.40
N SER A 77 6.41 -3.53 6.03
CA SER A 77 7.09 -3.14 4.79
C SER A 77 6.22 -3.35 3.56
N LEU A 78 5.41 -4.44 3.53
CA LEU A 78 4.46 -4.70 2.46
C LEU A 78 3.36 -3.63 2.41
N SER A 79 2.76 -3.27 3.56
CA SER A 79 1.76 -2.20 3.64
C SER A 79 2.28 -0.87 3.12
N LEU A 80 3.54 -0.53 3.45
CA LEU A 80 4.18 0.69 2.93
C LEU A 80 4.45 0.61 1.42
N ALA A 81 4.91 -0.53 0.93
CA ALA A 81 5.15 -0.73 -0.50
C ALA A 81 3.84 -0.60 -1.31
N CYS A 82 2.73 -1.17 -0.82
CA CYS A 82 1.41 -1.01 -1.41
C CYS A 82 0.96 0.46 -1.46
N ARG A 83 1.18 1.23 -0.38
CA ARG A 83 0.85 2.66 -0.35
C ARG A 83 1.64 3.48 -1.37
N GLU A 84 2.85 3.08 -1.66
CA GLU A 84 3.74 3.71 -2.65
C GLU A 84 3.72 2.97 -4.01
N ALA A 85 2.83 2.00 -4.21
CA ALA A 85 2.58 1.37 -5.51
C ALA A 85 2.15 2.43 -6.53
N GLY A 86 2.38 2.20 -7.83
CA GLY A 86 2.28 3.26 -8.85
C GLY A 86 3.59 4.06 -9.02
N TYR A 87 4.57 3.85 -8.13
CA TYR A 87 5.97 4.16 -8.38
C TYR A 87 6.73 2.84 -8.54
N GLU A 88 7.69 2.81 -9.45
CA GLU A 88 8.39 1.56 -9.84
C GLU A 88 8.95 0.78 -8.64
N LEU A 89 9.58 1.47 -7.68
CA LEU A 89 10.14 0.83 -6.49
C LEU A 89 9.04 0.17 -5.64
N GLY A 90 7.88 0.84 -5.47
CA GLY A 90 6.76 0.28 -4.71
C GLY A 90 6.27 -1.03 -5.33
N ASN A 91 6.04 -1.04 -6.64
CA ASN A 91 5.57 -2.22 -7.37
C ASN A 91 6.58 -3.39 -7.29
N TRP A 92 7.87 -3.11 -7.47
CA TRP A 92 8.91 -4.16 -7.35
C TRP A 92 9.02 -4.67 -5.91
N ALA A 93 8.93 -3.78 -4.93
CA ALA A 93 9.00 -4.15 -3.52
C ALA A 93 7.80 -5.03 -3.12
N VAL A 94 6.58 -4.73 -3.58
CA VAL A 94 5.40 -5.59 -3.32
C VAL A 94 5.65 -6.99 -3.84
N ARG A 95 5.98 -7.13 -5.13
CA ARG A 95 6.24 -8.45 -5.73
C ARG A 95 7.34 -9.21 -4.98
N TYR A 96 8.47 -8.53 -4.71
CA TYR A 96 9.58 -9.13 -3.98
C TYR A 96 9.17 -9.61 -2.58
N LEU A 97 8.44 -8.79 -1.82
CA LEU A 97 8.02 -9.12 -0.47
C LEU A 97 7.03 -10.30 -0.46
N VAL A 98 6.05 -10.30 -1.36
CA VAL A 98 5.08 -11.39 -1.50
C VAL A 98 5.78 -12.69 -1.89
N GLU A 99 6.68 -12.67 -2.88
CA GLU A 99 7.48 -13.83 -3.30
C GLU A 99 8.36 -14.38 -2.16
N ASN A 100 8.75 -13.54 -1.21
CA ASN A 100 9.53 -13.94 -0.02
C ASN A 100 8.67 -14.20 1.22
N GLY A 101 7.36 -14.39 1.05
CA GLY A 101 6.46 -14.87 2.08
C GLY A 101 5.93 -13.80 3.04
N ALA A 102 5.90 -12.53 2.62
CA ALA A 102 5.27 -11.49 3.42
C ALA A 102 3.78 -11.77 3.65
N ASP A 103 3.30 -11.50 4.87
CA ASP A 103 1.90 -11.65 5.22
C ASP A 103 1.03 -10.56 4.54
N VAL A 104 0.28 -10.98 3.51
CA VAL A 104 -0.62 -10.09 2.75
C VAL A 104 -1.83 -9.64 3.56
N ASN A 105 -2.07 -10.25 4.73
CA ASN A 105 -3.18 -9.94 5.63
C ASN A 105 -2.74 -9.24 6.94
N ALA A 106 -1.44 -8.91 7.06
CA ALA A 106 -0.93 -8.17 8.21
C ALA A 106 -1.64 -6.82 8.33
N ILE A 107 -2.15 -6.51 9.52
CA ILE A 107 -2.89 -5.26 9.77
C ILE A 107 -2.03 -4.23 10.52
N ASN A 108 -2.20 -2.96 10.17
CA ASN A 108 -1.60 -1.85 10.90
C ASN A 108 -2.44 -1.47 12.16
N LEU A 109 -2.04 -0.41 12.87
CA LEU A 109 -2.76 0.07 14.06
C LEU A 109 -4.19 0.54 13.77
N GLN A 110 -4.57 0.78 12.53
CA GLN A 110 -5.92 1.13 12.08
C GLN A 110 -6.73 -0.08 11.64
N GLY A 111 -6.15 -1.29 11.64
CA GLY A 111 -6.78 -2.51 11.15
C GLY A 111 -6.75 -2.63 9.62
N GLN A 112 -5.95 -1.80 8.94
CA GLN A 112 -5.86 -1.81 7.48
C GLN A 112 -4.90 -2.90 7.00
N THR A 113 -5.32 -3.65 5.99
CA THR A 113 -4.48 -4.62 5.28
C THR A 113 -3.61 -3.94 4.22
N PRO A 114 -2.57 -4.60 3.66
CA PRO A 114 -1.80 -4.08 2.54
C PRO A 114 -2.66 -3.69 1.33
N ALA A 115 -3.69 -4.49 0.99
CA ALA A 115 -4.61 -4.18 -0.10
C ALA A 115 -5.43 -2.90 0.14
N MET A 116 -5.86 -2.65 1.38
CA MET A 116 -6.50 -1.38 1.75
C MET A 116 -5.52 -0.20 1.64
N ASN A 117 -4.26 -0.39 2.03
CA ASN A 117 -3.23 0.65 1.92
C ASN A 117 -2.90 1.01 0.47
N LEU A 118 -3.05 0.08 -0.48
CA LEU A 118 -2.91 0.34 -1.91
C LEU A 118 -3.84 1.46 -2.39
N TYR A 119 -5.10 1.43 -1.95
CA TYR A 119 -6.10 2.43 -2.31
C TYR A 119 -6.22 3.59 -1.31
N GLY A 120 -5.77 3.39 -0.07
CA GLY A 120 -5.81 4.41 1.00
C GLY A 120 -4.96 5.65 0.71
N GLY A 121 -3.89 5.53 -0.07
CA GLY A 121 -3.06 6.65 -0.51
C GLY A 121 -3.70 7.55 -1.57
N CYS A 122 -4.79 7.12 -2.18
CA CYS A 122 -5.47 7.79 -3.28
C CYS A 122 -6.57 8.78 -2.83
N PHE A 123 -6.82 8.94 -1.54
CA PHE A 123 -7.84 9.84 -1.01
C PHE A 123 -7.41 11.31 -1.10
N TRP A 124 -8.12 12.09 -1.92
CA TRP A 124 -7.76 13.47 -2.22
C TRP A 124 -8.47 14.51 -1.36
N ASP A 125 -9.71 14.35 -0.95
CA ASP A 125 -10.51 15.42 -0.33
C ASP A 125 -11.01 15.06 1.08
N GLY A 126 -10.67 15.90 2.04
CA GLY A 126 -10.98 15.79 3.46
C GLY A 126 -12.48 15.64 3.83
N ASN A 127 -13.31 15.09 2.94
CA ASN A 127 -14.75 14.91 3.14
C ASN A 127 -15.16 13.58 3.79
N ILE A 128 -14.20 12.65 4.00
CA ILE A 128 -14.46 11.46 4.81
C ILE A 128 -13.64 11.63 6.10
N PRO A 129 -14.24 12.10 7.21
CA PRO A 129 -13.51 12.51 8.42
C PRO A 129 -12.63 11.43 9.04
N HIS A 130 -13.01 10.17 8.93
CA HIS A 130 -12.28 9.04 9.50
C HIS A 130 -11.20 8.48 8.56
N LEU A 131 -11.32 8.66 7.23
CA LEU A 131 -10.25 8.37 6.27
C LEU A 131 -9.23 9.53 6.18
N ALA A 132 -9.57 10.71 6.73
CA ALA A 132 -8.68 11.87 6.86
C ALA A 132 -7.57 11.69 7.92
N VAL A 133 -7.50 10.55 8.60
CA VAL A 133 -6.45 10.25 9.59
C VAL A 133 -5.13 9.85 8.91
N LEU A 134 -5.13 9.62 7.59
CA LEU A 134 -3.87 9.55 6.87
C LEU A 134 -3.22 10.94 6.89
N PRO A 135 -1.94 11.04 7.29
CA PRO A 135 -1.32 12.35 7.51
C PRO A 135 -1.46 13.22 6.25
N ARG A 136 -2.01 14.44 6.41
CA ARG A 136 -2.10 15.50 5.38
C ARG A 136 -0.73 15.93 4.82
N SER A 137 0.28 15.09 4.91
CA SER A 137 1.65 15.40 4.55
C SER A 137 2.01 15.09 3.09
N TYR A 138 1.00 14.96 2.22
CA TYR A 138 1.26 15.01 0.77
C TYR A 138 1.01 16.45 0.28
N PRO A 139 2.06 17.28 0.13
CA PRO A 139 1.92 18.67 -0.34
C PRO A 139 1.52 18.78 -1.81
N TYR A 140 1.40 17.68 -2.51
CA TYR A 140 1.01 17.64 -3.92
C TYR A 140 -0.01 16.52 -4.11
N GLY A 141 -1.28 16.85 -4.25
CA GLY A 141 -2.42 16.07 -4.70
C GLY A 141 -2.33 14.54 -4.53
N GLY A 142 -3.41 13.91 -4.08
CA GLY A 142 -3.48 12.46 -3.93
C GLY A 142 -3.04 11.74 -5.21
N ARG A 143 -2.43 10.57 -5.06
CA ARG A 143 -2.07 9.69 -6.17
C ARG A 143 -3.34 9.23 -6.88
N TYR A 144 -3.37 9.27 -8.20
CA TYR A 144 -4.42 8.62 -8.98
C TYR A 144 -4.17 7.11 -8.98
N CYS A 145 -5.24 6.32 -8.83
CA CYS A 145 -5.16 4.90 -9.12
C CYS A 145 -4.82 4.70 -10.59
N THR A 146 -3.92 3.79 -10.89
CA THR A 146 -3.41 3.49 -12.24
C THR A 146 -3.72 2.04 -12.59
N GLU A 147 -3.54 1.65 -13.85
CA GLU A 147 -3.58 0.24 -14.26
C GLU A 147 -2.54 -0.59 -13.50
N GLU A 148 -1.40 0.00 -13.17
CA GLU A 148 -0.34 -0.65 -12.38
C GLU A 148 -0.78 -1.01 -10.95
N ASP A 149 -1.76 -0.28 -10.38
CA ASP A 149 -2.33 -0.64 -9.08
C ASP A 149 -3.20 -1.90 -9.17
N ALA A 150 -3.84 -2.13 -10.32
CA ALA A 150 -4.57 -3.37 -10.58
C ALA A 150 -3.61 -4.56 -10.63
N ASP A 151 -2.44 -4.42 -11.27
CA ASP A 151 -1.40 -5.46 -11.30
C ASP A 151 -0.88 -5.78 -9.89
N VAL A 152 -0.75 -4.77 -9.04
CA VAL A 152 -0.32 -4.96 -7.63
C VAL A 152 -1.44 -5.62 -6.82
N LEU A 153 -2.69 -5.21 -7.03
CA LEU A 153 -3.84 -5.84 -6.39
C LEU A 153 -3.95 -7.32 -6.77
N GLU A 154 -3.77 -7.66 -8.05
CA GLU A 154 -3.78 -9.04 -8.52
C GLU A 154 -2.75 -9.89 -7.78
N VAL A 155 -1.51 -9.41 -7.64
CA VAL A 155 -0.46 -10.10 -6.86
C VAL A 155 -0.87 -10.37 -5.41
N LEU A 156 -1.53 -9.39 -4.76
CA LEU A 156 -2.01 -9.56 -3.39
C LEU A 156 -3.17 -10.57 -3.30
N LEU A 157 -4.09 -10.55 -4.26
CA LEU A 157 -5.23 -11.46 -4.31
C LEU A 157 -4.77 -12.90 -4.62
N GLU A 158 -3.84 -13.09 -5.55
CA GLU A 158 -3.21 -14.39 -5.83
C GLU A 158 -2.50 -14.97 -4.60
N ALA A 159 -1.91 -14.11 -3.78
CA ALA A 159 -1.27 -14.49 -2.52
C ALA A 159 -2.26 -14.71 -1.36
N GLY A 160 -3.57 -14.56 -1.59
CA GLY A 160 -4.61 -14.85 -0.60
C GLY A 160 -4.98 -13.65 0.29
N ALA A 161 -4.94 -12.44 -0.23
CA ALA A 161 -5.43 -11.26 0.50
C ALA A 161 -6.93 -11.39 0.82
N ASP A 162 -7.32 -11.12 2.07
CA ASP A 162 -8.71 -11.16 2.52
C ASP A 162 -9.46 -9.93 2.02
N ILE A 163 -10.34 -10.15 1.03
CA ILE A 163 -11.16 -9.12 0.41
C ILE A 163 -12.27 -8.58 1.32
N ASN A 164 -12.65 -9.34 2.37
CA ASN A 164 -13.71 -8.98 3.30
C ASN A 164 -13.18 -8.49 4.66
N ALA A 165 -11.87 -8.40 4.84
CA ALA A 165 -11.28 -7.81 6.03
C ALA A 165 -11.87 -6.43 6.30
N LYS A 166 -12.05 -6.08 7.57
CA LYS A 166 -12.57 -4.77 7.99
C LYS A 166 -11.53 -4.04 8.83
N ASP A 167 -11.36 -2.76 8.53
CA ASP A 167 -10.57 -1.87 9.37
C ASP A 167 -11.34 -1.47 10.65
N LYS A 168 -10.74 -0.62 11.49
CA LYS A 168 -11.38 -0.14 12.74
C LYS A 168 -12.68 0.65 12.53
N TRP A 169 -12.91 1.15 11.33
CA TRP A 169 -14.12 1.90 10.97
C TRP A 169 -15.12 1.04 10.19
N GLY A 170 -14.85 -0.27 10.09
CA GLY A 170 -15.71 -1.21 9.38
C GLY A 170 -15.58 -1.16 7.86
N ASN A 171 -14.61 -0.42 7.31
CA ASN A 171 -14.41 -0.35 5.88
C ASN A 171 -13.76 -1.62 5.36
N THR A 172 -14.26 -2.15 4.26
CA THR A 172 -13.67 -3.24 3.49
C THR A 172 -12.82 -2.70 2.35
N LEU A 173 -12.12 -3.58 1.62
CA LEU A 173 -11.40 -3.21 0.41
C LEU A 173 -12.28 -2.48 -0.61
N LEU A 174 -13.55 -2.91 -0.78
CA LEU A 174 -14.49 -2.22 -1.70
C LEU A 174 -14.77 -0.78 -1.29
N HIS A 175 -14.87 -0.47 0.02
CA HIS A 175 -15.00 0.92 0.48
C HIS A 175 -13.78 1.76 0.11
N TYR A 176 -12.58 1.19 0.22
CA TYR A 176 -11.35 1.86 -0.17
C TYR A 176 -11.27 2.11 -1.67
N ILE A 177 -11.61 1.12 -2.50
CA ILE A 177 -11.67 1.27 -3.95
C ILE A 177 -12.71 2.35 -4.33
N ALA A 178 -13.92 2.31 -3.75
CA ALA A 178 -14.95 3.30 -4.01
C ALA A 178 -14.57 4.72 -3.55
N GLY A 179 -13.78 4.82 -2.49
CA GLY A 179 -13.24 6.07 -1.97
C GLY A 179 -12.04 6.61 -2.77
N SER A 180 -11.41 5.82 -3.62
CA SER A 180 -10.24 6.20 -4.40
C SER A 180 -10.59 7.12 -5.58
N SER A 181 -9.61 7.48 -6.41
CA SER A 181 -9.87 8.24 -7.64
C SER A 181 -10.59 7.38 -8.68
N GLN A 182 -11.39 8.02 -9.56
CA GLN A 182 -12.24 7.35 -10.57
C GLN A 182 -11.47 6.48 -11.59
N ARG A 183 -10.17 6.71 -11.79
CA ARG A 183 -9.34 5.89 -12.68
C ARG A 183 -8.96 4.58 -12.01
N GLY A 184 -9.16 3.47 -12.69
CA GLY A 184 -8.78 2.13 -12.22
C GLY A 184 -9.71 1.51 -11.16
N ALA A 185 -10.72 2.24 -10.66
CA ALA A 185 -11.61 1.71 -9.64
C ALA A 185 -12.48 0.56 -10.15
N LYS A 186 -12.92 0.61 -11.41
CA LYS A 186 -13.71 -0.47 -12.01
C LYS A 186 -12.91 -1.73 -12.19
N GLU A 187 -11.71 -1.59 -12.74
CA GLU A 187 -10.77 -2.68 -12.97
C GLU A 187 -10.43 -3.36 -11.63
N ALA A 188 -10.25 -2.57 -10.58
CA ALA A 188 -10.04 -3.08 -9.23
C ALA A 188 -11.25 -3.84 -8.69
N VAL A 189 -12.47 -3.32 -8.90
CA VAL A 189 -13.71 -4.03 -8.49
C VAL A 189 -13.86 -5.32 -9.30
N ASP A 190 -13.64 -5.30 -10.63
CA ASP A 190 -13.69 -6.51 -11.47
C ASP A 190 -12.73 -7.57 -10.93
N LEU A 191 -11.48 -7.21 -10.65
CA LEU A 191 -10.50 -8.14 -10.07
C LEU A 191 -11.00 -8.72 -8.74
N VAL A 192 -11.47 -7.88 -7.83
CA VAL A 192 -11.97 -8.35 -6.52
C VAL A 192 -13.15 -9.31 -6.69
N MET A 193 -14.05 -9.07 -7.68
CA MET A 193 -15.16 -9.95 -8.00
C MET A 193 -14.72 -11.29 -8.59
N ASP A 194 -13.69 -11.27 -9.45
CA ASP A 194 -13.16 -12.46 -10.10
C ASP A 194 -12.42 -13.39 -9.13
N PHE A 195 -11.67 -12.81 -8.19
CA PHE A 195 -10.91 -13.58 -7.20
C PHE A 195 -11.73 -14.09 -6.03
N GLY A 196 -12.91 -13.53 -5.78
CA GLY A 196 -13.71 -13.96 -4.64
C GLY A 196 -15.16 -13.52 -4.68
N LYS A 197 -15.80 -13.58 -3.52
CA LYS A 197 -17.16 -13.08 -3.31
C LYS A 197 -17.11 -11.97 -2.26
N PRO A 198 -16.76 -10.74 -2.65
CA PRO A 198 -16.83 -9.63 -1.72
C PRO A 198 -18.27 -9.41 -1.27
N ASP A 199 -18.41 -9.02 0.00
CA ASP A 199 -19.72 -8.56 0.49
C ASP A 199 -19.96 -7.13 -0.02
N VAL A 200 -20.65 -7.00 -1.15
CA VAL A 200 -20.93 -5.71 -1.79
C VAL A 200 -21.84 -4.83 -0.95
N ASN A 201 -22.65 -5.44 -0.09
CA ASN A 201 -23.60 -4.78 0.81
C ASN A 201 -23.02 -4.56 2.22
N ALA A 202 -21.72 -4.86 2.40
CA ALA A 202 -21.06 -4.56 3.66
C ALA A 202 -21.21 -3.07 3.99
N VAL A 203 -21.60 -2.79 5.23
CA VAL A 203 -21.66 -1.42 5.75
C VAL A 203 -20.50 -1.16 6.70
N ASN A 204 -19.97 0.05 6.63
CA ASN A 204 -19.00 0.55 7.58
C ASN A 204 -19.71 1.09 8.86
N ASN A 205 -18.94 1.61 9.82
CA ASN A 205 -19.50 2.12 11.08
C ASN A 205 -20.37 3.39 10.91
N GLU A 206 -20.36 4.01 9.74
CA GLU A 206 -21.29 5.12 9.38
C GLU A 206 -22.57 4.61 8.70
N GLY A 207 -22.71 3.29 8.54
CA GLY A 207 -23.83 2.67 7.83
C GLY A 207 -23.77 2.83 6.31
N LYS A 208 -22.60 3.16 5.75
CA LYS A 208 -22.38 3.35 4.32
C LYS A 208 -21.85 2.09 3.67
N THR A 209 -22.35 1.78 2.49
CA THR A 209 -21.81 0.76 1.57
C THR A 209 -20.76 1.38 0.64
N ALA A 210 -20.04 0.55 -0.12
CA ALA A 210 -19.15 1.02 -1.18
C ALA A 210 -19.92 1.81 -2.26
N LEU A 211 -21.17 1.42 -2.55
CA LEU A 211 -22.06 2.14 -3.48
C LEU A 211 -22.42 3.54 -2.97
N ASP A 212 -22.70 3.68 -1.67
CA ASP A 212 -22.97 5.00 -1.06
C ASP A 212 -21.76 5.94 -1.21
N ILE A 213 -20.56 5.41 -0.94
CA ILE A 213 -19.31 6.18 -1.10
C ILE A 213 -19.09 6.61 -2.55
N ALA A 214 -19.28 5.69 -3.53
CA ALA A 214 -19.17 6.03 -4.95
C ALA A 214 -20.19 7.11 -5.36
N THR A 215 -21.40 7.04 -4.80
CA THR A 215 -22.47 8.02 -5.05
C THR A 215 -22.10 9.40 -4.46
N GLU A 216 -21.60 9.46 -3.23
CA GLU A 216 -21.14 10.71 -2.60
C GLU A 216 -20.01 11.37 -3.38
N LYS A 217 -19.15 10.57 -4.01
CA LYS A 217 -18.07 11.06 -4.87
C LYS A 217 -18.51 11.44 -6.29
N ASN A 218 -19.80 11.27 -6.61
CA ASN A 218 -20.34 11.48 -7.95
C ASN A 218 -19.63 10.64 -9.04
N ASP A 219 -19.15 9.45 -8.67
CA ASP A 219 -18.61 8.49 -9.65
C ASP A 219 -19.73 7.69 -10.29
N GLU A 220 -20.48 8.33 -11.21
CA GLU A 220 -21.59 7.68 -11.92
C GLU A 220 -21.18 6.38 -12.61
N SER A 221 -19.92 6.29 -13.00
CA SER A 221 -19.36 5.15 -13.71
C SER A 221 -19.22 3.93 -12.80
N LEU A 222 -18.67 4.15 -11.60
CA LEU A 222 -18.52 3.11 -10.58
C LEU A 222 -19.88 2.76 -9.97
N VAL A 223 -20.76 3.74 -9.75
CA VAL A 223 -22.14 3.52 -9.28
C VAL A 223 -22.89 2.56 -10.22
N LYS A 224 -22.91 2.86 -11.54
CA LYS A 224 -23.54 1.98 -12.54
C LYS A 224 -22.91 0.58 -12.58
N PHE A 225 -21.64 0.50 -12.24
CA PHE A 225 -20.92 -0.77 -12.23
C PHE A 225 -21.26 -1.58 -10.98
N LEU A 226 -21.22 -1.01 -9.79
CA LEU A 226 -21.55 -1.69 -8.53
C LEU A 226 -23.01 -2.18 -8.50
N LEU A 227 -23.96 -1.41 -9.06
CA LEU A 227 -25.36 -1.81 -9.19
C LEU A 227 -25.61 -3.10 -10.00
N LYS A 228 -24.61 -3.65 -10.69
CA LYS A 228 -24.72 -4.95 -11.36
C LYS A 228 -24.56 -6.12 -10.41
N TYR A 229 -23.99 -5.86 -9.25
CA TYR A 229 -23.64 -6.87 -8.23
C TYR A 229 -24.50 -6.76 -6.96
N ASP A 230 -25.39 -5.75 -6.90
CA ASP A 230 -26.33 -5.50 -5.79
C ASP A 230 -27.50 -6.50 -5.75
#